data_20a8f0a564c44157acbf9bbcca803afe
#
_entry.id   20a8f0a564c44157acbf9bbcca803afe
#
_cell.length_a   1.000
_cell.length_b   1.000
_cell.length_c   1.000
_cell.angle_alpha   90.00
_cell.angle_beta   90.00
_cell.angle_gamma   90.00
#
_symmetry.space_group_name_H-M   'P 1'
#
loop_
_entity.id
_entity.type
_entity.pdbx_description
1 polymer ?
#
loop_
_entity_poly.entity_id
_entity_poly.type
_entity_poly.pdbx_seq_one_letter_code
_entity_poly.pdbx_strand_id
1 'polypeptide(L)'
;YAFEGQQNLDLVQPLGNCPVSISGTVKGSNINIEIGVKVGAPLNQNVKATFVGRKLTGSESSEAKIISFILDDDIVTEQPIINEEEGIVTFKVSDAAVDDDLSGMIPTIVVSSKAKITPASGVAQDFSNGKKVEYTVTAEDGTTKKYSVFIAGSSDYYSFETWKSLNDGAFEEPDGGWATSNTGVWFIKTVYPDVYNGDYPVVKSEDAKDGAVGVKLITLDTKGQAGTDWGFIKIPAIPKVTSGSLFLGTFETDIQNTLNSTKFGNPYYSKPISVQFSYKYTPGAVYYTCPDPVKAEAVTEDPNTTDECSVTAVIYEVPYWETVDPDDANNKAYDKRLTGANLYTNTDQVIAMATFSSGVQEDYKDITLTLNYEKDYDPTKKYRFAIVFSSSKNGDKFSGAPGSTLIVDNVKVVAEK
;
A
#
# COMPACT_ATOMS: atom_id res chain seq x y z
N TYR A 1 -13.90 28.03 -34.33
CA TYR A 1 -14.04 29.31 -33.70
C TYR A 1 -13.03 29.45 -32.54
N ALA A 2 -12.75 30.68 -32.13
CA ALA A 2 -11.90 30.98 -30.99
C ALA A 2 -12.74 31.48 -29.83
N PHE A 3 -12.25 31.26 -28.61
CA PHE A 3 -12.86 31.76 -27.38
C PHE A 3 -11.75 32.23 -26.42
N GLU A 4 -12.11 33.15 -25.56
CA GLU A 4 -11.26 33.63 -24.48
C GLU A 4 -12.09 33.93 -23.24
N GLY A 5 -11.47 33.91 -22.10
CA GLY A 5 -12.10 34.21 -20.80
C GLY A 5 -11.07 34.55 -19.75
N GLN A 6 -11.53 35.26 -18.73
CA GLN A 6 -10.73 35.58 -17.54
C GLN A 6 -11.58 35.35 -16.30
N GLN A 7 -10.95 34.80 -15.27
CA GLN A 7 -11.56 34.54 -13.97
C GLN A 7 -10.48 34.57 -12.89
N ASN A 8 -10.87 34.83 -11.66
CA ASN A 8 -9.99 34.64 -10.52
C ASN A 8 -10.22 33.27 -9.92
N LEU A 9 -9.13 32.56 -9.63
CA LEU A 9 -9.11 31.30 -8.90
C LEU A 9 -8.72 31.60 -7.47
N ASP A 10 -9.60 31.27 -6.53
CA ASP A 10 -9.35 31.44 -5.09
C ASP A 10 -8.63 30.18 -4.58
N LEU A 11 -7.35 30.33 -4.26
CA LEU A 11 -6.52 29.27 -3.72
C LEU A 11 -6.31 29.49 -2.20
N VAL A 12 -6.03 28.38 -1.52
CA VAL A 12 -5.74 28.41 -0.08
C VAL A 12 -4.52 29.29 0.21
N GLN A 13 -4.56 30.03 1.32
CA GLN A 13 -3.43 30.84 1.78
C GLN A 13 -2.14 29.99 1.85
N PRO A 14 -0.97 30.52 1.45
CA PRO A 14 -0.69 31.93 1.17
C PRO A 14 -0.88 32.37 -0.30
N LEU A 15 -1.41 31.53 -1.18
CA LEU A 15 -1.52 31.82 -2.63
C LEU A 15 -2.66 32.80 -2.96
N GLY A 16 -3.76 32.75 -2.19
CA GLY A 16 -4.89 33.69 -2.29
C GLY A 16 -5.55 33.69 -3.67
N ASN A 17 -5.90 34.89 -4.11
CA ASN A 17 -6.63 35.10 -5.36
C ASN A 17 -5.65 35.19 -6.56
N CYS A 18 -5.74 34.21 -7.49
CA CYS A 18 -4.88 34.11 -8.65
C CYS A 18 -5.66 34.42 -9.94
N PRO A 19 -5.33 35.47 -10.68
CA PRO A 19 -5.91 35.72 -11.99
C PRO A 19 -5.62 34.59 -12.98
N VAL A 20 -6.66 34.08 -13.60
CA VAL A 20 -6.58 33.03 -14.63
C VAL A 20 -7.06 33.61 -15.95
N SER A 21 -6.29 33.42 -17.00
CA SER A 21 -6.70 33.66 -18.40
C SER A 21 -6.81 32.34 -19.13
N ILE A 22 -7.84 32.21 -19.92
CA ILE A 22 -8.06 31.06 -20.79
C ILE A 22 -8.30 31.56 -22.22
N SER A 23 -7.65 30.96 -23.18
CA SER A 23 -7.92 31.18 -24.59
C SER A 23 -7.86 29.85 -25.34
N GLY A 24 -8.63 29.72 -26.40
CA GLY A 24 -8.63 28.47 -27.14
C GLY A 24 -9.23 28.59 -28.54
N THR A 25 -8.99 27.54 -29.32
CA THR A 25 -9.53 27.38 -30.66
C THR A 25 -10.17 26.03 -30.83
N VAL A 26 -11.32 25.99 -31.53
CA VAL A 26 -11.97 24.77 -31.96
C VAL A 26 -11.99 24.76 -33.51
N LYS A 27 -11.40 23.70 -34.09
CA LYS A 27 -11.38 23.44 -35.52
C LYS A 27 -11.89 22.02 -35.81
N GLY A 28 -13.11 21.89 -36.32
CA GLY A 28 -13.75 20.58 -36.44
C GLY A 28 -13.92 19.91 -35.06
N SER A 29 -13.37 18.73 -34.92
CA SER A 29 -13.36 17.97 -33.64
C SER A 29 -12.21 18.34 -32.73
N ASN A 30 -11.23 19.11 -33.16
CA ASN A 30 -10.03 19.42 -32.37
C ASN A 30 -10.23 20.68 -31.55
N ILE A 31 -9.75 20.66 -30.31
CA ILE A 31 -9.70 21.80 -29.39
C ILE A 31 -8.27 22.00 -28.89
N ASN A 32 -7.83 23.23 -28.87
CA ASN A 32 -6.59 23.66 -28.24
C ASN A 32 -6.92 24.78 -27.25
N ILE A 33 -6.51 24.63 -25.99
CA ILE A 33 -6.76 25.59 -24.92
C ILE A 33 -5.42 25.96 -24.28
N GLU A 34 -5.19 27.25 -24.12
CA GLU A 34 -4.09 27.79 -23.33
C GLU A 34 -4.67 28.40 -22.05
N ILE A 35 -4.09 28.03 -20.92
CA ILE A 35 -4.46 28.51 -19.60
C ILE A 35 -3.24 29.20 -18.98
N GLY A 36 -3.39 30.44 -18.60
CA GLY A 36 -2.38 31.18 -17.86
C GLY A 36 -2.87 31.46 -16.44
N VAL A 37 -2.10 31.15 -15.42
CA VAL A 37 -2.39 31.48 -14.02
C VAL A 37 -1.28 32.37 -13.50
N LYS A 38 -1.64 33.55 -12.95
CA LYS A 38 -0.70 34.44 -12.28
C LYS A 38 -0.78 34.23 -10.79
N VAL A 39 0.28 33.66 -10.22
CA VAL A 39 0.41 33.47 -8.78
C VAL A 39 1.16 34.68 -8.22
N GLY A 40 0.56 35.39 -7.29
CA GLY A 40 1.14 36.57 -6.62
C GLY A 40 2.22 36.21 -5.60
N ALA A 41 2.53 37.17 -4.72
CA ALA A 41 3.44 36.91 -3.61
C ALA A 41 2.90 35.78 -2.69
N PRO A 42 3.75 34.93 -2.08
CA PRO A 42 5.22 35.01 -2.10
C PRO A 42 5.89 34.38 -3.32
N LEU A 43 5.18 33.59 -4.15
CA LEU A 43 5.78 32.82 -5.22
C LEU A 43 6.08 33.64 -6.49
N ASN A 44 5.27 34.65 -6.81
CA ASN A 44 5.42 35.51 -7.99
C ASN A 44 5.68 34.74 -9.30
N GLN A 45 4.86 33.73 -9.58
CA GLN A 45 5.04 32.85 -10.73
C GLN A 45 3.92 33.01 -11.75
N ASN A 46 4.25 32.78 -13.03
CA ASN A 46 3.29 32.62 -14.10
C ASN A 46 3.29 31.15 -14.54
N VAL A 47 2.20 30.46 -14.31
CA VAL A 47 1.99 29.08 -14.76
C VAL A 47 1.25 29.11 -16.09
N LYS A 48 1.76 28.38 -17.07
CA LYS A 48 1.07 28.14 -18.35
C LYS A 48 0.77 26.65 -18.51
N ALA A 49 -0.46 26.33 -18.85
CA ALA A 49 -0.88 24.99 -19.22
C ALA A 49 -1.50 25.01 -20.60
N THR A 50 -1.23 23.99 -21.40
CA THR A 50 -1.85 23.80 -22.70
C THR A 50 -2.63 22.50 -22.70
N PHE A 51 -3.89 22.56 -23.07
CA PHE A 51 -4.73 21.40 -23.30
C PHE A 51 -4.97 21.24 -24.80
N VAL A 52 -4.64 20.07 -25.33
CA VAL A 52 -4.94 19.68 -26.71
C VAL A 52 -5.84 18.46 -26.65
N GLY A 53 -7.03 18.58 -27.21
CA GLY A 53 -8.03 17.52 -27.18
C GLY A 53 -8.75 17.34 -28.48
N ARG A 54 -9.48 16.23 -28.57
CA ARG A 54 -10.36 15.91 -29.71
C ARG A 54 -11.71 15.42 -29.19
N LYS A 55 -12.77 15.87 -29.79
CA LYS A 55 -14.12 15.31 -29.56
C LYS A 55 -14.15 13.88 -30.07
N LEU A 56 -14.52 12.93 -29.23
CA LEU A 56 -14.73 11.54 -29.62
C LEU A 56 -15.99 11.42 -30.53
N THR A 57 -15.91 10.54 -31.49
CA THR A 57 -17.00 10.28 -32.46
C THR A 57 -17.82 9.04 -32.11
N GLY A 58 -17.34 8.23 -31.15
CA GLY A 58 -17.91 6.96 -30.74
C GLY A 58 -17.45 5.77 -31.60
N SER A 59 -16.53 6.03 -32.54
CA SER A 59 -15.89 4.98 -33.37
C SER A 59 -14.43 4.71 -32.99
N GLU A 60 -13.93 5.40 -31.96
CA GLU A 60 -12.58 5.22 -31.44
C GLU A 60 -12.46 3.85 -30.76
N SER A 61 -11.26 3.26 -30.88
CA SER A 61 -10.96 1.99 -30.23
C SER A 61 -10.81 2.16 -28.71
N SER A 62 -11.43 1.28 -27.94
CA SER A 62 -11.24 1.14 -26.50
C SER A 62 -10.12 0.15 -26.11
N GLU A 63 -9.43 -0.43 -27.12
CA GLU A 63 -8.35 -1.40 -26.83
C GLU A 63 -7.13 -0.73 -26.24
N ALA A 64 -6.86 -1.04 -24.96
CA ALA A 64 -5.72 -0.55 -24.18
C ALA A 64 -4.80 -1.73 -23.82
N LYS A 65 -4.18 -2.39 -24.84
CA LYS A 65 -3.39 -3.60 -24.62
C LYS A 65 -1.92 -3.41 -24.96
N ILE A 66 -1.04 -4.09 -24.23
CA ILE A 66 0.35 -4.35 -24.64
C ILE A 66 0.33 -5.56 -25.58
N ILE A 67 0.74 -5.38 -26.84
CA ILE A 67 0.79 -6.43 -27.84
C ILE A 67 2.11 -7.19 -27.80
N SER A 68 3.22 -6.46 -27.58
CA SER A 68 4.53 -7.08 -27.32
C SER A 68 5.34 -6.23 -26.36
N PHE A 69 6.16 -6.91 -25.58
CA PHE A 69 7.11 -6.32 -24.66
C PHE A 69 8.42 -7.12 -24.79
N ILE A 70 9.50 -6.47 -25.22
CA ILE A 70 10.80 -7.11 -25.53
C ILE A 70 11.88 -6.40 -24.74
N LEU A 71 12.75 -7.17 -24.11
CA LEU A 71 13.99 -6.74 -23.50
C LEU A 71 15.15 -7.39 -24.26
N ASP A 72 15.85 -6.60 -25.07
CA ASP A 72 17.02 -7.04 -25.83
C ASP A 72 18.28 -6.77 -25.00
N ASP A 73 18.49 -7.63 -24.01
CA ASP A 73 19.60 -7.54 -23.06
C ASP A 73 20.12 -8.97 -22.77
N ASP A 74 21.45 -9.14 -22.78
CA ASP A 74 22.11 -10.44 -22.61
C ASP A 74 21.86 -11.08 -21.24
N ILE A 75 21.46 -10.28 -20.24
CA ILE A 75 21.10 -10.80 -18.91
C ILE A 75 19.70 -11.42 -18.87
N VAL A 76 18.85 -11.16 -19.86
CA VAL A 76 17.49 -11.69 -19.93
C VAL A 76 17.51 -13.13 -20.38
N THR A 77 17.16 -14.06 -19.49
CA THR A 77 17.16 -15.51 -19.77
C THR A 77 15.81 -16.01 -20.30
N GLU A 78 14.71 -15.39 -19.91
CA GLU A 78 13.38 -15.63 -20.47
C GLU A 78 12.74 -14.27 -20.85
N GLN A 79 12.33 -14.14 -22.11
CA GLN A 79 11.68 -12.92 -22.62
C GLN A 79 10.35 -12.65 -21.91
N PRO A 80 9.92 -11.37 -21.85
CA PRO A 80 8.68 -10.99 -21.20
C PRO A 80 7.45 -11.73 -21.69
N ILE A 81 6.69 -12.29 -20.74
CA ILE A 81 5.41 -12.94 -20.93
C ILE A 81 4.31 -11.99 -20.45
N ILE A 82 3.36 -11.71 -21.32
CA ILE A 82 2.23 -10.81 -21.04
C ILE A 82 1.04 -11.64 -20.57
N ASN A 83 0.60 -11.42 -19.34
CA ASN A 83 -0.71 -11.87 -18.86
C ASN A 83 -1.71 -10.70 -19.03
N GLU A 84 -2.44 -10.75 -20.13
CA GLU A 84 -3.38 -9.68 -20.51
C GLU A 84 -4.54 -9.56 -19.51
N GLU A 85 -5.07 -10.67 -19.00
CA GLU A 85 -6.20 -10.67 -18.07
C GLU A 85 -5.85 -9.94 -16.78
N GLU A 86 -4.67 -10.19 -16.26
CA GLU A 86 -4.20 -9.65 -14.98
C GLU A 86 -3.45 -8.32 -15.09
N GLY A 87 -3.12 -7.90 -16.32
CA GLY A 87 -2.30 -6.70 -16.52
C GLY A 87 -0.89 -6.86 -15.99
N ILE A 88 -0.25 -8.00 -16.25
CA ILE A 88 1.08 -8.34 -15.75
C ILE A 88 2.00 -8.68 -16.91
N VAL A 89 3.26 -8.25 -16.78
CA VAL A 89 4.35 -8.70 -17.66
C VAL A 89 5.50 -9.17 -16.79
N THR A 90 5.91 -10.42 -16.95
CA THR A 90 7.04 -10.99 -16.21
C THR A 90 8.12 -11.50 -17.15
N PHE A 91 9.37 -11.37 -16.73
CA PHE A 91 10.54 -11.88 -17.44
C PHE A 91 11.54 -12.45 -16.43
N LYS A 92 12.54 -13.22 -16.92
CA LYS A 92 13.60 -13.72 -16.05
C LYS A 92 14.95 -13.22 -16.50
N VAL A 93 15.83 -13.06 -15.52
CA VAL A 93 17.22 -12.65 -15.74
C VAL A 93 18.17 -13.71 -15.21
N SER A 94 19.44 -13.63 -15.63
CA SER A 94 20.52 -14.47 -15.13
C SER A 94 20.64 -14.35 -13.61
N ASP A 95 20.99 -15.47 -12.96
CA ASP A 95 21.32 -15.48 -11.52
C ASP A 95 22.55 -14.65 -11.19
N ALA A 96 23.40 -14.34 -12.17
CA ALA A 96 24.56 -13.51 -12.02
C ALA A 96 24.27 -12.00 -12.22
N ALA A 97 23.05 -11.63 -12.63
CA ALA A 97 22.67 -10.21 -12.77
C ALA A 97 22.71 -9.51 -11.43
N VAL A 98 23.30 -8.32 -11.40
CA VAL A 98 23.36 -7.46 -10.22
C VAL A 98 22.45 -6.23 -10.42
N ASP A 99 22.16 -5.52 -9.33
CA ASP A 99 21.24 -4.36 -9.35
C ASP A 99 21.65 -3.27 -10.35
N ASP A 100 22.95 -3.08 -10.57
CA ASP A 100 23.45 -2.11 -11.59
C ASP A 100 23.01 -2.50 -13.00
N ASP A 101 23.01 -3.80 -13.34
CA ASP A 101 22.55 -4.31 -14.64
C ASP A 101 21.05 -4.08 -14.83
N LEU A 102 20.28 -4.10 -13.74
CA LEU A 102 18.82 -4.00 -13.73
C LEU A 102 18.31 -2.56 -13.67
N SER A 103 19.17 -1.60 -13.32
CA SER A 103 18.77 -0.22 -13.03
C SER A 103 18.49 0.63 -14.28
N GLY A 104 18.75 0.14 -15.49
CA GLY A 104 18.65 0.91 -16.73
C GLY A 104 18.13 0.13 -17.93
N MET A 105 17.36 -0.93 -17.73
CA MET A 105 16.83 -1.78 -18.80
C MET A 105 15.89 -1.03 -19.74
N ILE A 106 16.04 -1.20 -21.04
CA ILE A 106 15.30 -0.45 -22.06
C ILE A 106 14.34 -1.37 -22.81
N PRO A 107 13.01 -1.35 -22.47
CA PRO A 107 12.05 -2.18 -23.16
C PRO A 107 11.60 -1.59 -24.49
N THR A 108 11.42 -2.47 -25.48
CA THR A 108 10.72 -2.17 -26.73
C THR A 108 9.29 -2.67 -26.61
N ILE A 109 8.30 -1.73 -26.67
CA ILE A 109 6.90 -2.05 -26.40
C ILE A 109 6.02 -1.68 -27.60
N VAL A 110 5.16 -2.58 -28.00
CA VAL A 110 4.11 -2.34 -28.99
C VAL A 110 2.76 -2.44 -28.28
N VAL A 111 1.88 -1.46 -28.50
CA VAL A 111 0.53 -1.39 -27.94
C VAL A 111 -0.52 -1.48 -29.03
N SER A 112 -1.80 -1.63 -28.64
CA SER A 112 -2.95 -1.60 -29.54
C SER A 112 -2.91 -0.40 -30.47
N SER A 113 -3.49 -0.55 -31.68
CA SER A 113 -3.50 0.51 -32.69
C SER A 113 -4.05 1.82 -32.14
N LYS A 114 -3.30 2.92 -32.34
CA LYS A 114 -3.59 4.27 -31.86
C LYS A 114 -3.57 4.46 -30.34
N ALA A 115 -3.30 3.42 -29.56
CA ALA A 115 -3.08 3.55 -28.11
C ALA A 115 -1.72 4.20 -27.83
N LYS A 116 -1.56 4.71 -26.62
CA LYS A 116 -0.31 5.29 -26.10
C LYS A 116 0.06 4.56 -24.81
N ILE A 117 1.36 4.50 -24.50
CA ILE A 117 1.85 3.90 -23.26
C ILE A 117 2.72 4.89 -22.50
N THR A 118 2.62 4.86 -21.17
CA THR A 118 3.45 5.64 -20.26
C THR A 118 3.91 4.74 -19.11
N PRO A 119 5.22 4.62 -18.82
CA PRO A 119 6.37 5.19 -19.57
C PRO A 119 6.40 4.77 -21.05
N ALA A 120 7.05 5.59 -21.90
CA ALA A 120 7.08 5.30 -23.33
C ALA A 120 8.03 4.13 -23.66
N SER A 121 7.78 3.45 -24.79
CA SER A 121 8.73 2.47 -25.37
C SER A 121 10.10 3.10 -25.60
N GLY A 122 11.18 2.38 -25.30
CA GLY A 122 12.55 2.85 -25.46
C GLY A 122 13.07 3.75 -24.32
N VAL A 123 12.30 3.93 -23.25
CA VAL A 123 12.73 4.67 -22.05
C VAL A 123 13.28 3.69 -21.03
N ALA A 124 14.48 3.96 -20.50
CA ALA A 124 15.12 3.14 -19.48
C ALA A 124 14.27 3.04 -18.21
N GLN A 125 14.18 1.84 -17.66
CA GLN A 125 13.42 1.52 -16.46
C GLN A 125 14.32 0.81 -15.45
N ASP A 126 13.97 0.96 -14.17
CA ASP A 126 14.73 0.39 -13.06
C ASP A 126 13.98 -0.78 -12.45
N PHE A 127 14.51 -1.99 -12.64
CA PHE A 127 14.02 -3.25 -12.07
C PHE A 127 14.90 -3.76 -10.92
N SER A 128 15.86 -2.97 -10.45
CA SER A 128 16.75 -3.34 -9.34
C SER A 128 15.96 -3.53 -8.04
N ASN A 129 16.49 -4.30 -7.10
CA ASN A 129 15.89 -4.52 -5.79
C ASN A 129 14.43 -5.01 -5.82
N GLY A 130 14.06 -5.80 -6.82
CA GLY A 130 12.69 -6.32 -6.97
C GLY A 130 11.64 -5.29 -7.36
N LYS A 131 12.04 -4.11 -7.82
CA LYS A 131 11.11 -3.06 -8.24
C LYS A 131 10.18 -3.52 -9.34
N LYS A 132 8.93 -3.07 -9.23
CA LYS A 132 7.89 -3.25 -10.25
C LYS A 132 7.70 -1.92 -10.98
N VAL A 133 7.65 -1.98 -12.30
CA VAL A 133 7.41 -0.80 -13.14
C VAL A 133 5.96 -0.81 -13.61
N GLU A 134 5.21 0.22 -13.25
CA GLU A 134 3.83 0.38 -13.68
C GLU A 134 3.75 1.09 -15.03
N TYR A 135 3.11 0.45 -16.00
CA TYR A 135 2.79 1.02 -17.30
C TYR A 135 1.30 1.30 -17.39
N THR A 136 0.95 2.43 -17.98
CA THR A 136 -0.45 2.75 -18.30
C THR A 136 -0.62 2.82 -19.82
N VAL A 137 -1.43 1.96 -20.38
CA VAL A 137 -1.85 2.02 -21.78
C VAL A 137 -3.14 2.81 -21.86
N THR A 138 -3.19 3.81 -22.73
CA THR A 138 -4.37 4.65 -22.99
C THR A 138 -4.84 4.43 -24.42
N ALA A 139 -6.02 3.90 -24.60
CA ALA A 139 -6.66 3.67 -25.90
C ALA A 139 -7.06 4.98 -26.61
N GLU A 140 -7.49 4.88 -27.87
CA GLU A 140 -7.89 6.04 -28.68
C GLU A 140 -9.08 6.79 -28.08
N ASP A 141 -10.01 6.11 -27.41
CA ASP A 141 -11.19 6.69 -26.76
C ASP A 141 -10.90 7.25 -25.35
N GLY A 142 -9.68 7.03 -24.81
CA GLY A 142 -9.27 7.45 -23.48
C GLY A 142 -9.40 6.34 -22.42
N THR A 143 -9.91 5.17 -22.75
CA THR A 143 -9.91 4.00 -21.87
C THR A 143 -8.47 3.65 -21.48
N THR A 144 -8.23 3.36 -20.21
CA THR A 144 -6.90 3.05 -19.69
C THR A 144 -6.83 1.65 -19.10
N LYS A 145 -5.67 1.02 -19.26
CA LYS A 145 -5.31 -0.23 -18.57
C LYS A 145 -3.91 -0.12 -18.01
N LYS A 146 -3.73 -0.58 -16.77
CA LYS A 146 -2.44 -0.65 -16.10
C LYS A 146 -1.82 -2.03 -16.25
N TYR A 147 -0.50 -2.05 -16.37
CA TYR A 147 0.32 -3.25 -16.36
C TYR A 147 1.44 -3.10 -15.36
N SER A 148 1.65 -4.11 -14.53
CA SER A 148 2.80 -4.22 -13.64
C SER A 148 3.85 -5.11 -14.28
N VAL A 149 5.06 -4.58 -14.51
CA VAL A 149 6.18 -5.29 -15.15
C VAL A 149 7.25 -5.55 -14.09
N PHE A 150 7.71 -6.80 -13.95
CA PHE A 150 8.70 -7.18 -12.95
C PHE A 150 9.43 -8.49 -13.32
N ILE A 151 10.55 -8.73 -12.63
CA ILE A 151 11.35 -9.95 -12.78
C ILE A 151 10.68 -11.08 -12.00
N ALA A 152 10.30 -12.16 -12.67
CA ALA A 152 9.73 -13.34 -12.02
C ALA A 152 10.73 -13.96 -11.05
N GLY A 153 10.27 -14.30 -9.83
CA GLY A 153 11.11 -14.84 -8.78
C GLY A 153 12.10 -13.85 -8.16
N SER A 154 11.97 -12.55 -8.45
CA SER A 154 12.77 -11.53 -7.78
C SER A 154 12.35 -11.35 -6.32
N SER A 155 13.29 -10.89 -5.50
CA SER A 155 13.00 -10.51 -4.11
C SER A 155 12.44 -9.11 -4.07
N ASP A 156 11.30 -8.90 -3.39
CA ASP A 156 10.81 -7.55 -3.09
C ASP A 156 11.64 -6.96 -1.92
N TYR A 157 12.04 -5.70 -2.04
CA TYR A 157 12.78 -4.99 -1.01
C TYR A 157 12.09 -3.68 -0.62
N TYR A 158 11.95 -3.45 0.66
CA TYR A 158 11.32 -2.27 1.25
C TYR A 158 12.31 -1.57 2.19
N SER A 159 12.82 -0.43 1.74
CA SER A 159 13.78 0.40 2.49
C SER A 159 13.12 1.44 3.38
N PHE A 160 11.81 1.64 3.24
CA PHE A 160 11.02 2.64 3.95
C PHE A 160 11.43 4.11 3.77
N GLU A 161 12.23 4.43 2.76
CA GLU A 161 12.68 5.81 2.49
C GLU A 161 11.59 6.70 1.89
N THR A 162 10.52 6.11 1.32
CA THR A 162 9.40 6.84 0.72
C THR A 162 8.12 6.66 1.51
N TRP A 163 7.43 7.78 1.75
CA TRP A 163 6.18 7.84 2.51
C TRP A 163 5.14 8.64 1.76
N LYS A 164 3.89 8.23 1.86
CA LYS A 164 2.72 8.92 1.31
C LYS A 164 1.94 9.60 2.42
N SER A 165 1.45 10.79 2.13
CA SER A 165 0.57 11.54 3.03
C SER A 165 -0.88 11.13 2.82
N LEU A 166 -1.64 10.97 3.88
CA LEU A 166 -3.04 10.54 3.87
C LEU A 166 -3.93 11.50 4.68
N ASN A 167 -5.23 11.48 4.36
CA ASN A 167 -6.28 12.25 5.04
C ASN A 167 -5.92 13.74 5.16
N ASP A 168 -5.66 14.38 4.02
CA ASP A 168 -5.31 15.81 3.91
C ASP A 168 -4.06 16.19 4.74
N GLY A 169 -3.10 15.30 4.85
CA GLY A 169 -1.86 15.54 5.60
C GLY A 169 -1.93 15.21 7.08
N ALA A 170 -2.98 14.55 7.54
CA ALA A 170 -3.14 14.21 8.95
C ALA A 170 -2.07 13.25 9.45
N PHE A 171 -1.62 12.32 8.61
CA PHE A 171 -0.54 11.39 8.91
C PHE A 171 0.13 10.88 7.64
N GLU A 172 1.25 10.18 7.80
CA GLU A 172 1.97 9.54 6.71
C GLU A 172 2.05 8.03 6.93
N GLU A 173 2.20 7.28 5.83
CA GLU A 173 2.46 5.84 5.81
C GLU A 173 3.59 5.51 4.83
N PRO A 174 4.36 4.43 5.05
CA PRO A 174 5.31 3.95 4.06
C PRO A 174 4.61 3.67 2.73
N ASP A 175 5.25 4.01 1.62
CA ASP A 175 4.77 3.67 0.29
C ASP A 175 5.10 2.20 -0.06
N GLY A 176 4.69 1.72 -1.24
CA GLY A 176 4.96 0.36 -1.69
C GLY A 176 3.96 -0.70 -1.23
N GLY A 177 2.69 -0.32 -1.03
CA GLY A 177 1.61 -1.27 -0.70
C GLY A 177 1.44 -1.54 0.79
N TRP A 178 2.07 -0.72 1.63
CA TRP A 178 1.91 -0.74 3.07
C TRP A 178 0.70 0.07 3.53
N ALA A 179 0.06 -0.42 4.59
CA ALA A 179 -0.96 0.27 5.37
C ALA A 179 -0.64 0.14 6.86
N THR A 180 -1.26 0.99 7.67
CA THR A 180 -0.99 1.07 9.10
C THR A 180 -2.25 1.19 9.94
N SER A 181 -2.12 1.05 11.26
CA SER A 181 -3.18 1.37 12.22
C SER A 181 -3.45 2.88 12.37
N ASN A 182 -2.70 3.76 11.69
CA ASN A 182 -2.88 5.21 11.75
C ASN A 182 -4.29 5.64 11.31
N THR A 183 -4.85 5.01 10.27
CA THR A 183 -6.21 5.32 9.80
C THR A 183 -7.26 5.07 10.89
N GLY A 184 -7.11 3.99 11.68
CA GLY A 184 -8.00 3.72 12.82
C GLY A 184 -7.88 4.78 13.93
N VAL A 185 -6.66 5.18 14.25
CA VAL A 185 -6.42 6.25 15.25
C VAL A 185 -6.87 7.61 14.73
N TRP A 186 -6.68 7.91 13.44
CA TRP A 186 -7.22 9.10 12.82
C TRP A 186 -8.75 9.18 12.96
N PHE A 187 -9.45 8.06 12.75
CA PHE A 187 -10.89 7.99 12.97
C PHE A 187 -11.25 8.33 14.43
N ILE A 188 -10.56 7.76 15.42
CA ILE A 188 -10.79 8.08 16.84
C ILE A 188 -10.55 9.57 17.10
N LYS A 189 -9.43 10.13 16.64
CA LYS A 189 -9.09 11.57 16.81
C LYS A 189 -10.11 12.51 16.16
N THR A 190 -10.72 12.08 15.06
CA THR A 190 -11.69 12.90 14.32
C THR A 190 -13.08 12.83 14.94
N VAL A 191 -13.52 11.63 15.35
CA VAL A 191 -14.89 11.42 15.82
C VAL A 191 -15.00 11.55 17.35
N TYR A 192 -13.92 11.22 18.08
CA TYR A 192 -13.87 11.20 19.54
C TYR A 192 -12.64 11.93 20.10
N PRO A 193 -12.42 13.21 19.73
CA PRO A 193 -11.22 13.96 20.12
C PRO A 193 -11.08 14.14 21.65
N ASP A 194 -12.20 14.09 22.37
CA ASP A 194 -12.21 14.19 23.84
C ASP A 194 -11.73 12.87 24.51
N VAL A 195 -11.78 11.74 23.79
CA VAL A 195 -11.28 10.45 24.29
C VAL A 195 -9.80 10.33 24.02
N TYR A 196 -9.40 10.57 22.77
CA TYR A 196 -8.01 10.48 22.36
C TYR A 196 -7.65 11.49 21.26
N ASN A 197 -6.63 12.30 21.53
CA ASN A 197 -6.07 13.25 20.57
C ASN A 197 -4.52 13.28 20.66
N GLY A 198 -3.91 12.13 20.92
CA GLY A 198 -2.45 11.96 21.02
C GLY A 198 -1.76 11.64 19.69
N ASP A 199 -0.62 10.99 19.78
CA ASP A 199 0.22 10.62 18.64
C ASP A 199 -0.41 9.51 17.77
N TYR A 200 0.15 9.34 16.57
CA TYR A 200 -0.14 8.19 15.72
C TYR A 200 0.75 6.99 16.09
N PRO A 201 0.24 5.76 15.96
CA PRO A 201 0.94 4.56 16.37
C PRO A 201 2.06 4.13 15.42
N VAL A 202 2.10 4.64 14.19
CA VAL A 202 3.15 4.33 13.21
C VAL A 202 3.70 5.63 12.62
N VAL A 203 4.99 5.84 12.78
CA VAL A 203 5.68 7.07 12.35
C VAL A 203 7.06 6.76 11.78
N LYS A 204 7.67 7.72 11.08
CA LYS A 204 9.07 7.68 10.68
C LYS A 204 9.98 7.59 11.90
N SER A 205 11.06 6.83 11.77
CA SER A 205 12.14 6.75 12.74
C SER A 205 13.44 7.23 12.12
N GLU A 206 14.09 8.22 12.72
CA GLU A 206 15.47 8.60 12.35
C GLU A 206 16.50 7.57 12.84
N ASP A 207 16.13 6.69 13.76
CA ASP A 207 16.90 5.50 14.10
C ASP A 207 16.61 4.44 13.03
N ALA A 208 17.38 4.43 11.96
CA ALA A 208 17.31 3.51 10.84
C ALA A 208 18.51 2.54 10.88
N LYS A 209 18.33 1.35 10.32
CA LYS A 209 19.42 0.39 10.11
C LYS A 209 20.29 0.82 8.93
N ASP A 210 19.64 1.18 7.84
CA ASP A 210 20.25 1.69 6.62
C ASP A 210 19.42 2.88 6.10
N GLY A 211 20.03 3.75 5.28
CA GLY A 211 19.35 4.93 4.76
C GLY A 211 19.10 6.02 5.81
N ALA A 212 18.03 6.78 5.62
CA ALA A 212 17.69 7.94 6.46
C ALA A 212 16.56 7.65 7.46
N VAL A 213 15.62 6.76 7.13
CA VAL A 213 14.45 6.50 7.96
C VAL A 213 14.06 5.01 7.96
N GLY A 214 13.70 4.52 9.15
CA GLY A 214 12.97 3.26 9.33
C GLY A 214 11.53 3.52 9.77
N VAL A 215 10.81 2.47 10.15
CA VAL A 215 9.43 2.55 10.65
C VAL A 215 9.39 2.29 12.14
N LYS A 216 8.79 3.21 12.89
CA LYS A 216 8.56 3.08 14.33
C LYS A 216 7.08 2.83 14.61
N LEU A 217 6.82 1.69 15.27
CA LEU A 217 5.49 1.27 15.69
C LEU A 217 5.41 1.40 17.22
N ILE A 218 4.34 2.01 17.72
CA ILE A 218 4.15 2.28 19.15
C ILE A 218 2.79 1.75 19.59
N THR A 219 2.75 1.03 20.70
CA THR A 219 1.48 0.69 21.36
C THR A 219 1.01 1.89 22.16
N LEU A 220 -0.22 2.34 21.88
CA LEU A 220 -0.81 3.54 22.49
C LEU A 220 -1.79 3.19 23.61
N ASP A 221 -1.87 4.09 24.60
CA ASP A 221 -3.00 4.21 25.53
C ASP A 221 -4.05 5.11 24.89
N THR A 222 -5.01 4.55 24.19
CA THR A 222 -6.12 5.28 23.57
C THR A 222 -7.28 5.56 24.53
N LYS A 223 -7.04 5.43 25.82
CA LYS A 223 -7.91 5.73 26.98
C LYS A 223 -9.09 4.79 27.14
N GLY A 224 -9.64 4.27 26.08
CA GLY A 224 -10.81 3.39 26.09
C GLY A 224 -12.12 4.14 26.30
N GLN A 225 -13.13 3.75 25.56
CA GLN A 225 -14.52 4.17 25.78
C GLN A 225 -15.46 3.03 25.42
N ALA A 226 -16.45 2.78 26.28
CA ALA A 226 -17.46 1.75 26.03
C ALA A 226 -18.20 2.03 24.72
N GLY A 227 -18.45 0.99 23.97
CA GLY A 227 -19.30 1.03 22.80
C GLY A 227 -20.77 1.32 23.15
N THR A 228 -21.54 1.64 22.13
CA THR A 228 -22.98 1.92 22.30
C THR A 228 -23.77 1.03 21.35
N ASP A 229 -24.82 0.39 21.88
CA ASP A 229 -25.77 -0.41 21.10
C ASP A 229 -27.17 0.16 21.26
N TRP A 230 -27.69 0.78 20.20
CA TRP A 230 -29.07 1.28 20.16
C TRP A 230 -30.03 0.34 19.41
N GLY A 231 -29.57 -0.90 19.13
CA GLY A 231 -30.34 -1.92 18.40
C GLY A 231 -30.25 -1.74 16.87
N PHE A 232 -30.39 -0.55 16.35
CA PHE A 232 -30.26 -0.23 14.90
C PHE A 232 -28.92 0.39 14.52
N ILE A 233 -28.17 0.90 15.48
CA ILE A 233 -26.79 1.41 15.30
C ILE A 233 -25.93 0.84 16.42
N LYS A 234 -24.83 0.18 16.05
CA LYS A 234 -23.79 -0.27 16.97
C LYS A 234 -22.53 0.55 16.72
N ILE A 235 -22.03 1.17 17.78
CA ILE A 235 -20.74 1.85 17.79
C ILE A 235 -19.82 0.97 18.64
N PRO A 236 -18.73 0.42 18.08
CA PRO A 236 -17.81 -0.42 18.85
C PRO A 236 -17.14 0.37 19.95
N ALA A 237 -16.61 -0.33 20.94
CA ALA A 237 -15.77 0.25 21.96
C ALA A 237 -14.51 0.84 21.34
N ILE A 238 -14.04 1.98 21.88
CA ILE A 238 -12.69 2.47 21.61
C ILE A 238 -11.74 1.68 22.52
N PRO A 239 -10.75 0.98 21.97
CA PRO A 239 -9.83 0.20 22.79
C PRO A 239 -9.07 1.06 23.80
N LYS A 240 -8.76 0.50 24.96
CA LYS A 240 -7.79 1.10 25.90
C LYS A 240 -6.36 0.98 25.37
N VAL A 241 -6.05 -0.18 24.78
CA VAL A 241 -4.73 -0.49 24.21
C VAL A 241 -4.87 -0.61 22.69
N THR A 242 -4.12 0.21 21.95
CA THR A 242 -4.06 0.15 20.49
C THR A 242 -2.62 -0.09 20.05
N SER A 243 -2.36 -1.28 19.52
CA SER A 243 -1.03 -1.63 19.00
C SER A 243 -0.73 -0.87 17.70
N GLY A 244 0.48 -0.38 17.57
CA GLY A 244 1.02 0.06 16.29
C GLY A 244 1.18 -1.15 15.37
N SER A 245 0.54 -1.12 14.21
CA SER A 245 0.66 -2.17 13.21
C SER A 245 0.97 -1.60 11.83
N LEU A 246 1.90 -2.27 11.15
CA LEU A 246 2.33 -2.02 9.78
C LEU A 246 2.14 -3.31 8.99
N PHE A 247 1.47 -3.25 7.84
CA PHE A 247 1.21 -4.47 7.09
C PHE A 247 1.09 -4.22 5.58
N LEU A 248 1.46 -5.20 4.79
CA LEU A 248 1.12 -5.22 3.37
C LEU A 248 -0.38 -5.47 3.22
N GLY A 249 -1.07 -4.55 2.51
CA GLY A 249 -2.52 -4.58 2.32
C GLY A 249 -3.16 -3.19 2.35
N THR A 250 -4.42 -3.11 2.81
CA THR A 250 -5.17 -1.86 2.94
C THR A 250 -5.88 -1.77 4.30
N PHE A 251 -6.14 -0.54 4.75
CA PHE A 251 -6.98 -0.30 5.91
C PHE A 251 -8.32 0.27 5.45
N GLU A 252 -9.42 -0.41 5.75
CA GLU A 252 -10.78 -0.04 5.38
C GLU A 252 -11.65 -0.03 6.65
N THR A 253 -12.00 1.16 7.14
CA THR A 253 -12.70 1.29 8.42
C THR A 253 -14.01 0.49 8.46
N ASP A 254 -14.04 -0.54 9.30
CA ASP A 254 -15.24 -1.31 9.63
C ASP A 254 -15.69 -0.94 11.05
N ILE A 255 -16.74 -0.13 11.14
CA ILE A 255 -17.27 0.33 12.42
C ILE A 255 -18.09 -0.74 13.16
N GLN A 256 -18.40 -1.87 12.55
CA GLN A 256 -19.13 -2.96 13.20
C GLN A 256 -18.19 -3.98 13.85
N ASN A 257 -17.03 -4.18 13.24
CA ASN A 257 -15.97 -5.03 13.79
C ASN A 257 -14.59 -4.42 13.42
N THR A 258 -13.99 -3.73 14.36
CA THR A 258 -12.73 -2.99 14.13
C THR A 258 -11.58 -3.87 13.67
N LEU A 259 -11.55 -5.16 14.04
CA LEU A 259 -10.55 -6.11 13.56
C LEU A 259 -10.69 -6.43 12.06
N ASN A 260 -11.85 -6.21 11.47
CA ASN A 260 -12.04 -6.33 10.02
C ASN A 260 -11.52 -5.13 9.24
N SER A 261 -11.14 -4.04 9.90
CA SER A 261 -10.60 -2.84 9.22
C SER A 261 -9.25 -3.09 8.57
N THR A 262 -8.45 -3.98 9.10
CA THR A 262 -7.20 -4.40 8.47
C THR A 262 -7.49 -5.44 7.39
N LYS A 263 -7.09 -5.17 6.14
CA LYS A 263 -7.23 -6.07 5.00
C LYS A 263 -5.83 -6.48 4.58
N PHE A 264 -5.42 -7.66 5.02
CA PHE A 264 -4.07 -8.15 4.82
C PHE A 264 -3.83 -8.71 3.42
N GLY A 265 -2.68 -8.44 2.87
CA GLY A 265 -2.14 -9.05 1.66
C GLY A 265 -2.42 -8.29 0.37
N ASN A 266 -1.33 -8.06 -0.35
CA ASN A 266 -1.36 -7.59 -1.75
C ASN A 266 -1.35 -8.79 -2.70
N PRO A 267 -1.84 -8.66 -3.95
CA PRO A 267 -1.66 -9.65 -4.99
C PRO A 267 -0.19 -10.07 -5.09
N TYR A 268 0.07 -11.38 -5.14
CA TYR A 268 1.43 -11.90 -5.15
C TYR A 268 1.57 -13.04 -6.17
N TYR A 269 2.64 -13.01 -6.97
CA TYR A 269 2.80 -13.80 -8.19
C TYR A 269 3.99 -14.75 -8.14
N SER A 270 4.69 -14.79 -7.01
CA SER A 270 5.85 -15.67 -6.81
C SER A 270 5.62 -16.53 -5.58
N LYS A 271 6.42 -17.56 -5.41
CA LYS A 271 6.42 -18.40 -4.19
C LYS A 271 7.40 -17.79 -3.17
N PRO A 272 6.94 -17.11 -2.12
CA PRO A 272 7.83 -16.54 -1.12
C PRO A 272 8.44 -17.65 -0.26
N ILE A 273 9.76 -17.60 -0.06
CA ILE A 273 10.49 -18.57 0.77
C ILE A 273 10.68 -18.02 2.18
N SER A 274 11.07 -16.76 2.28
CA SER A 274 11.35 -16.13 3.58
C SER A 274 11.14 -14.62 3.53
N VAL A 275 10.96 -14.03 4.71
CA VAL A 275 11.03 -12.59 4.93
C VAL A 275 12.26 -12.30 5.77
N GLN A 276 13.11 -11.38 5.30
CA GLN A 276 14.25 -10.86 6.05
C GLN A 276 13.90 -9.45 6.52
N PHE A 277 14.30 -9.08 7.71
CA PHE A 277 14.10 -7.73 8.26
C PHE A 277 15.08 -7.45 9.41
N SER A 278 15.33 -6.17 9.65
CA SER A 278 16.09 -5.69 10.83
C SER A 278 15.15 -5.04 11.82
N TYR A 279 15.31 -5.28 13.10
CA TYR A 279 14.42 -4.71 14.11
C TYR A 279 15.14 -4.37 15.43
N LYS A 280 14.51 -3.44 16.17
CA LYS A 280 14.74 -3.17 17.60
C LYS A 280 13.42 -3.21 18.33
N TYR A 281 13.43 -3.54 19.63
CA TYR A 281 12.21 -3.56 20.42
C TYR A 281 12.45 -3.17 21.88
N THR A 282 11.56 -2.31 22.38
CA THR A 282 11.51 -1.92 23.79
C THR A 282 10.07 -2.10 24.29
N PRO A 283 9.79 -2.96 25.27
CA PRO A 283 8.46 -3.12 25.84
C PRO A 283 8.07 -1.93 26.72
N GLY A 284 6.76 -1.63 26.74
CA GLY A 284 6.18 -0.68 27.70
C GLY A 284 6.22 -1.21 29.15
N ALA A 285 6.05 -0.30 30.10
CA ALA A 285 6.23 -0.61 31.51
C ALA A 285 5.09 -1.43 32.14
N VAL A 286 3.87 -1.27 31.66
CA VAL A 286 2.67 -1.90 32.25
C VAL A 286 1.88 -2.61 31.16
N TYR A 287 1.75 -3.93 31.31
CA TYR A 287 0.98 -4.74 30.39
C TYR A 287 -0.50 -4.78 30.80
N TYR A 288 -1.36 -4.67 29.82
CA TYR A 288 -2.82 -4.80 29.99
C TYR A 288 -3.34 -5.98 29.19
N THR A 289 -4.18 -6.79 29.81
CA THR A 289 -4.91 -7.88 29.18
C THR A 289 -6.37 -7.44 28.95
N CYS A 290 -6.86 -7.61 27.74
CA CYS A 290 -8.26 -7.45 27.39
C CYS A 290 -8.96 -8.82 27.42
N PRO A 291 -9.85 -9.09 28.40
CA PRO A 291 -10.50 -10.39 28.52
C PRO A 291 -11.62 -10.61 27.50
N ASP A 292 -12.19 -9.52 26.97
CA ASP A 292 -13.29 -9.56 26.01
C ASP A 292 -13.07 -8.50 24.92
N PRO A 293 -12.64 -8.87 23.69
CA PRO A 293 -12.39 -7.93 22.61
C PRO A 293 -13.60 -7.08 22.18
N VAL A 294 -14.83 -7.51 22.52
CA VAL A 294 -16.05 -6.70 22.29
C VAL A 294 -16.10 -5.51 23.25
N LYS A 295 -15.45 -5.63 24.40
CA LYS A 295 -15.30 -4.60 25.43
C LYS A 295 -13.84 -4.16 25.53
N ALA A 296 -13.27 -3.76 24.41
CA ALA A 296 -11.85 -3.45 24.27
C ALA A 296 -11.36 -2.27 25.16
N GLU A 297 -12.28 -1.51 25.75
CA GLU A 297 -12.01 -0.48 26.76
C GLU A 297 -11.76 -1.06 28.15
N ALA A 298 -12.29 -2.28 28.42
CA ALA A 298 -12.23 -2.91 29.74
C ALA A 298 -11.05 -3.86 29.82
N VAL A 299 -9.91 -3.34 30.26
CA VAL A 299 -8.66 -4.10 30.40
C VAL A 299 -8.26 -4.24 31.86
N THR A 300 -7.42 -5.23 32.15
CA THR A 300 -6.83 -5.47 33.47
C THR A 300 -5.33 -5.43 33.39
N GLU A 301 -4.65 -4.80 34.36
CA GLU A 301 -3.19 -4.84 34.47
C GLU A 301 -2.72 -6.27 34.77
N ASP A 302 -1.68 -6.68 34.06
CA ASP A 302 -0.99 -7.96 34.31
C ASP A 302 0.48 -7.68 34.65
N PRO A 303 0.82 -7.63 35.93
CA PRO A 303 2.19 -7.31 36.38
C PRO A 303 3.20 -8.44 36.12
N ASN A 304 2.73 -9.62 35.68
CA ASN A 304 3.59 -10.77 35.44
C ASN A 304 3.95 -10.95 33.98
N THR A 305 3.36 -10.16 33.08
CA THR A 305 3.61 -10.23 31.64
C THR A 305 4.42 -9.03 31.17
N THR A 306 5.49 -9.30 30.45
CA THR A 306 6.24 -8.30 29.69
C THR A 306 5.81 -8.40 28.22
N ASP A 307 5.56 -7.27 27.59
CA ASP A 307 5.12 -7.25 26.19
C ASP A 307 6.21 -7.72 25.23
N GLU A 308 5.77 -8.25 24.10
CA GLU A 308 6.61 -8.70 22.99
C GLU A 308 6.08 -8.08 21.69
N CYS A 309 6.97 -7.77 20.75
CA CYS A 309 6.57 -7.52 19.38
C CYS A 309 6.23 -8.81 18.64
N SER A 310 5.51 -8.71 17.54
CA SER A 310 5.30 -9.83 16.63
C SER A 310 5.46 -9.46 15.17
N VAL A 311 5.87 -10.46 14.39
CA VAL A 311 5.90 -10.39 12.93
C VAL A 311 5.24 -11.66 12.38
N THR A 312 4.34 -11.50 11.43
CA THR A 312 3.69 -12.62 10.74
C THR A 312 3.87 -12.44 9.25
N ALA A 313 4.38 -13.45 8.56
CA ALA A 313 4.40 -13.55 7.11
C ALA A 313 3.43 -14.65 6.68
N VAL A 314 2.54 -14.36 5.74
CA VAL A 314 1.51 -15.30 5.29
C VAL A 314 1.26 -15.17 3.81
N ILE A 315 1.18 -16.30 3.10
CA ILE A 315 0.65 -16.41 1.75
C ILE A 315 -0.61 -17.28 1.78
N TYR A 316 -1.65 -16.82 1.10
CA TYR A 316 -2.94 -17.47 1.09
C TYR A 316 -3.62 -17.38 -0.27
N GLU A 317 -4.38 -18.41 -0.62
CA GLU A 317 -5.13 -18.51 -1.87
C GLU A 317 -6.40 -17.67 -1.82
N VAL A 318 -6.70 -16.99 -2.94
CA VAL A 318 -7.96 -16.27 -3.16
C VAL A 318 -8.55 -16.67 -4.51
N PRO A 319 -9.88 -16.73 -4.64
CA PRO A 319 -10.50 -17.02 -5.93
C PRO A 319 -10.28 -15.90 -6.95
N TYR A 320 -10.24 -14.65 -6.47
CA TYR A 320 -10.06 -13.44 -7.27
C TYR A 320 -9.18 -12.46 -6.51
N TRP A 321 -8.45 -11.61 -7.22
CA TRP A 321 -7.72 -10.49 -6.60
C TRP A 321 -8.61 -9.28 -6.37
N GLU A 322 -9.65 -9.11 -7.18
CA GLU A 322 -10.68 -8.11 -6.99
C GLU A 322 -11.45 -8.37 -5.69
N THR A 323 -11.84 -7.30 -5.03
CA THR A 323 -12.62 -7.35 -3.77
C THR A 323 -14.12 -7.19 -4.00
N VAL A 324 -14.49 -6.90 -5.24
CA VAL A 324 -15.89 -6.70 -5.68
C VAL A 324 -16.09 -7.48 -6.97
N ASP A 325 -17.20 -8.19 -7.10
CA ASP A 325 -17.60 -8.77 -8.36
C ASP A 325 -17.83 -7.64 -9.38
N PRO A 326 -17.13 -7.62 -10.52
CA PRO A 326 -17.32 -6.59 -11.53
C PRO A 326 -18.74 -6.57 -12.09
N ASP A 327 -19.48 -7.69 -12.01
CA ASP A 327 -20.87 -7.82 -12.44
C ASP A 327 -21.89 -7.54 -11.32
N ASP A 328 -21.45 -7.52 -10.05
CA ASP A 328 -22.29 -7.22 -8.89
C ASP A 328 -21.56 -6.34 -7.87
N ALA A 329 -21.61 -5.02 -8.10
CA ALA A 329 -20.98 -4.00 -7.24
C ALA A 329 -21.48 -4.01 -5.77
N ASN A 330 -22.56 -4.72 -5.44
CA ASN A 330 -23.10 -4.84 -4.10
C ASN A 330 -22.70 -6.15 -3.39
N ASN A 331 -22.04 -7.07 -4.10
CA ASN A 331 -21.69 -8.38 -3.53
C ASN A 331 -20.36 -8.35 -2.76
N LYS A 332 -20.41 -7.91 -1.50
CA LYS A 332 -19.27 -7.94 -0.57
C LYS A 332 -18.76 -9.35 -0.26
N ALA A 333 -19.47 -10.40 -0.69
CA ALA A 333 -19.09 -11.79 -0.41
C ALA A 333 -17.80 -12.24 -1.11
N TYR A 334 -17.31 -11.47 -2.08
CA TYR A 334 -16.08 -11.75 -2.82
C TYR A 334 -14.80 -11.24 -2.14
N ASP A 335 -14.89 -10.37 -1.16
CA ASP A 335 -13.72 -9.98 -0.39
C ASP A 335 -13.26 -11.14 0.52
N LYS A 336 -12.24 -11.86 0.05
CA LYS A 336 -11.63 -12.99 0.75
C LYS A 336 -10.28 -12.64 1.37
N ARG A 337 -10.00 -11.34 1.53
CA ARG A 337 -8.78 -10.92 2.23
C ARG A 337 -8.82 -11.33 3.69
N LEU A 338 -7.68 -11.78 4.20
CA LEU A 338 -7.52 -12.00 5.63
C LEU A 338 -7.59 -10.65 6.38
N THR A 339 -8.10 -10.71 7.60
CA THR A 339 -8.28 -9.54 8.47
C THR A 339 -7.72 -9.82 9.87
N GLY A 340 -7.65 -8.81 10.72
CA GLY A 340 -7.28 -8.99 12.13
C GLY A 340 -8.18 -9.97 12.85
N ALA A 341 -9.43 -10.14 12.41
CA ALA A 341 -10.35 -11.09 13.03
C ALA A 341 -10.08 -12.55 12.66
N ASN A 342 -9.39 -12.82 11.52
CA ASN A 342 -9.27 -14.20 11.03
C ASN A 342 -7.86 -14.63 10.57
N LEU A 343 -6.86 -13.77 10.68
CA LEU A 343 -5.48 -14.04 10.23
C LEU A 343 -4.95 -15.38 10.76
N TYR A 344 -5.20 -15.69 12.01
CA TYR A 344 -4.68 -16.89 12.68
C TYR A 344 -5.68 -18.05 12.74
N THR A 345 -6.91 -17.86 12.27
CA THR A 345 -7.98 -18.88 12.37
C THR A 345 -8.45 -19.40 11.02
N ASN A 346 -8.17 -18.68 9.92
CA ASN A 346 -8.57 -19.09 8.59
C ASN A 346 -7.50 -20.01 7.94
N THR A 347 -7.52 -21.28 8.32
CA THR A 347 -6.58 -22.26 7.80
C THR A 347 -6.92 -22.76 6.39
N ASP A 348 -8.16 -22.53 5.93
CA ASP A 348 -8.60 -23.03 4.62
C ASP A 348 -7.92 -22.31 3.45
N GLN A 349 -7.70 -21.01 3.57
CA GLN A 349 -7.06 -20.20 2.52
C GLN A 349 -5.54 -20.17 2.65
N VAL A 350 -4.99 -20.25 3.86
CA VAL A 350 -3.56 -20.14 4.12
C VAL A 350 -2.83 -21.35 3.53
N ILE A 351 -1.77 -21.09 2.74
CA ILE A 351 -0.90 -22.14 2.19
C ILE A 351 0.46 -22.19 2.88
N ALA A 352 0.97 -21.03 3.33
CA ALA A 352 2.16 -20.97 4.18
C ALA A 352 2.08 -19.77 5.13
N MET A 353 2.60 -19.96 6.33
CA MET A 353 2.69 -18.94 7.35
C MET A 353 3.98 -19.12 8.15
N ALA A 354 4.51 -18.00 8.64
CA ALA A 354 5.56 -17.98 9.65
C ALA A 354 5.31 -16.83 10.62
N THR A 355 5.62 -17.06 11.89
CA THR A 355 5.46 -16.08 12.96
C THR A 355 6.75 -15.92 13.73
N PHE A 356 7.02 -14.71 14.18
CA PHE A 356 8.13 -14.36 15.02
C PHE A 356 7.64 -13.48 16.16
N SER A 357 8.19 -13.62 17.35
CA SER A 357 7.98 -12.69 18.47
C SER A 357 9.27 -12.50 19.25
N SER A 358 9.44 -11.33 19.85
CA SER A 358 10.62 -11.00 20.64
C SER A 358 10.29 -10.00 21.74
N GLY A 359 10.89 -10.20 22.89
CA GLY A 359 11.02 -9.20 23.95
C GLY A 359 12.11 -8.18 23.64
N VAL A 360 12.72 -7.60 24.68
CA VAL A 360 13.75 -6.55 24.59
C VAL A 360 14.83 -6.87 23.55
N GLN A 361 15.07 -5.93 22.64
CA GLN A 361 16.15 -5.97 21.66
C GLN A 361 16.66 -4.54 21.42
N GLU A 362 17.72 -4.16 22.11
CA GLU A 362 18.23 -2.77 22.13
C GLU A 362 18.94 -2.38 20.83
N ASP A 363 19.74 -3.30 20.28
CA ASP A 363 20.46 -3.10 19.02
C ASP A 363 19.71 -3.73 17.85
N TYR A 364 19.95 -3.24 16.64
CA TYR A 364 19.38 -3.86 15.44
C TYR A 364 19.81 -5.32 15.31
N LYS A 365 18.83 -6.18 15.14
CA LYS A 365 19.00 -7.60 14.89
C LYS A 365 18.34 -7.98 13.57
N ASP A 366 19.11 -8.66 12.74
CA ASP A 366 18.64 -9.19 11.45
C ASP A 366 17.96 -10.54 11.67
N ILE A 367 16.80 -10.71 11.09
CA ILE A 367 15.99 -11.93 11.15
C ILE A 367 15.74 -12.45 9.75
N THR A 368 15.78 -13.76 9.58
CA THR A 368 15.24 -14.47 8.44
C THR A 368 14.08 -15.34 8.91
N LEU A 369 12.87 -14.97 8.55
CA LEU A 369 11.65 -15.67 8.89
C LEU A 369 11.23 -16.54 7.70
N THR A 370 11.51 -17.84 7.78
CA THR A 370 11.21 -18.81 6.71
C THR A 370 9.75 -19.23 6.77
N LEU A 371 9.05 -19.18 5.62
CA LEU A 371 7.67 -19.61 5.52
C LEU A 371 7.56 -21.14 5.57
N ASN A 372 6.63 -21.65 6.36
CA ASN A 372 6.31 -23.05 6.47
C ASN A 372 5.09 -23.35 5.59
N TYR A 373 5.31 -24.07 4.51
CA TYR A 373 4.24 -24.47 3.58
C TYR A 373 3.50 -25.70 4.12
N GLU A 374 2.21 -25.54 4.37
CA GLU A 374 1.29 -26.64 4.75
C GLU A 374 0.52 -27.19 3.54
N LYS A 375 0.48 -26.43 2.45
CA LYS A 375 -0.12 -26.80 1.16
C LYS A 375 0.84 -26.49 0.03
N ASP A 376 0.71 -27.22 -1.07
CA ASP A 376 1.52 -26.99 -2.27
C ASP A 376 1.17 -25.63 -2.90
N TYR A 377 2.19 -24.93 -3.36
CA TYR A 377 2.03 -23.72 -4.17
C TYR A 377 1.77 -24.12 -5.62
N ASP A 378 0.67 -23.64 -6.19
CA ASP A 378 0.29 -23.84 -7.59
C ASP A 378 0.36 -22.50 -8.33
N PRO A 379 1.32 -22.30 -9.27
CA PRO A 379 1.48 -21.02 -9.98
C PRO A 379 0.28 -20.62 -10.86
N THR A 380 -0.68 -21.53 -11.08
CA THR A 380 -1.92 -21.23 -11.83
C THR A 380 -3.01 -20.61 -10.98
N LYS A 381 -2.84 -20.59 -9.65
CA LYS A 381 -3.78 -20.01 -8.70
C LYS A 381 -3.42 -18.59 -8.33
N LYS A 382 -4.38 -17.90 -7.74
CA LYS A 382 -4.22 -16.51 -7.28
C LYS A 382 -3.92 -16.47 -5.79
N TYR A 383 -2.89 -15.72 -5.43
CA TYR A 383 -2.44 -15.58 -4.05
C TYR A 383 -2.36 -14.13 -3.61
N ARG A 384 -2.52 -13.92 -2.32
CA ARG A 384 -2.13 -12.69 -1.64
C ARG A 384 -1.05 -12.99 -0.63
N PHE A 385 -0.12 -12.06 -0.50
CA PHE A 385 0.97 -12.16 0.47
C PHE A 385 0.92 -10.96 1.42
N ALA A 386 1.01 -11.23 2.72
CA ALA A 386 1.09 -10.24 3.75
C ALA A 386 2.30 -10.44 4.65
N ILE A 387 2.87 -9.32 5.08
CA ILE A 387 3.75 -9.22 6.23
C ILE A 387 3.04 -8.29 7.21
N VAL A 388 2.94 -8.68 8.46
CA VAL A 388 2.29 -7.90 9.52
C VAL A 388 3.28 -7.72 10.66
N PHE A 389 3.68 -6.48 10.94
CA PHE A 389 4.45 -6.09 12.10
C PHE A 389 3.51 -5.50 13.15
N SER A 390 3.70 -5.85 14.40
CA SER A 390 2.91 -5.34 15.52
C SER A 390 3.80 -5.01 16.72
N SER A 391 3.60 -3.84 17.31
CA SER A 391 4.33 -3.39 18.50
C SER A 391 3.90 -4.13 19.77
N SER A 392 2.74 -4.82 19.76
CA SER A 392 2.31 -5.74 20.82
C SER A 392 1.80 -7.04 20.20
N LYS A 393 2.33 -8.17 20.61
CA LYS A 393 2.02 -9.51 20.08
C LYS A 393 0.54 -9.87 20.13
N ASN A 394 -0.15 -9.44 21.18
CA ASN A 394 -1.58 -9.64 21.35
C ASN A 394 -2.40 -8.39 21.00
N GLY A 395 -1.90 -7.56 20.09
CA GLY A 395 -2.59 -6.36 19.64
C GLY A 395 -3.93 -6.64 18.95
N ASP A 396 -4.06 -7.79 18.28
CA ASP A 396 -5.31 -8.32 17.71
C ASP A 396 -6.36 -8.64 18.79
N LYS A 397 -5.94 -8.79 20.06
CA LYS A 397 -6.78 -9.01 21.22
C LYS A 397 -6.87 -7.77 22.11
N PHE A 398 -6.46 -6.60 21.61
CA PHE A 398 -6.41 -5.34 22.37
C PHE A 398 -5.63 -5.45 23.68
N SER A 399 -4.61 -6.33 23.71
CA SER A 399 -3.73 -6.56 24.87
C SER A 399 -2.30 -6.15 24.49
N GLY A 400 -1.59 -5.55 25.46
CA GLY A 400 -0.23 -5.07 25.26
C GLY A 400 0.15 -4.01 26.30
N ALA A 401 1.36 -3.48 26.19
CA ALA A 401 1.85 -2.45 27.09
C ALA A 401 1.98 -1.11 26.35
N PRO A 402 1.19 -0.08 26.68
CA PRO A 402 1.38 1.26 26.16
C PRO A 402 2.83 1.72 26.33
N GLY A 403 3.41 2.26 25.24
CA GLY A 403 4.82 2.60 25.17
C GLY A 403 5.71 1.51 24.55
N SER A 404 5.22 0.28 24.38
CA SER A 404 5.94 -0.75 23.61
C SER A 404 6.27 -0.20 22.22
N THR A 405 7.55 -0.28 21.85
CA THR A 405 8.07 0.34 20.63
C THR A 405 8.86 -0.67 19.82
N LEU A 406 8.41 -0.91 18.60
CA LEU A 406 9.09 -1.70 17.58
C LEU A 406 9.63 -0.77 16.50
N ILE A 407 10.92 -0.86 16.18
CA ILE A 407 11.51 -0.19 15.02
C ILE A 407 11.89 -1.28 14.03
N VAL A 408 11.48 -1.09 12.76
CA VAL A 408 11.70 -2.05 11.67
C VAL A 408 12.35 -1.34 10.50
N ASP A 409 13.27 -2.03 9.86
CA ASP A 409 13.94 -1.57 8.65
C ASP A 409 14.37 -2.75 7.76
N ASN A 410 14.79 -2.45 6.51
CA ASN A 410 15.38 -3.42 5.58
C ASN A 410 14.55 -4.69 5.37
N VAL A 411 13.25 -4.53 5.09
CA VAL A 411 12.39 -5.68 4.82
C VAL A 411 12.61 -6.20 3.40
N LYS A 412 12.90 -7.50 3.30
CA LYS A 412 13.11 -8.18 2.02
C LYS A 412 12.31 -9.47 1.98
N VAL A 413 11.54 -9.67 0.91
CA VAL A 413 10.88 -10.95 0.61
C VAL A 413 11.77 -11.72 -0.35
N VAL A 414 12.20 -12.90 0.05
CA VAL A 414 12.96 -13.81 -0.82
C VAL A 414 11.97 -14.79 -1.43
N ALA A 415 11.88 -14.82 -2.75
CA ALA A 415 11.00 -15.73 -3.48
C ALA A 415 11.80 -16.84 -4.20
N GLU A 416 11.13 -17.96 -4.47
CA GLU A 416 11.67 -19.04 -5.31
C GLU A 416 11.80 -18.49 -6.75
N LYS A 417 12.97 -18.73 -7.38
CA LYS A 417 13.28 -18.32 -8.75
C LYS A 417 12.64 -19.20 -9.81
#